data_65e19b2bd44a62b1fd12aeb03b68fb96
#
_entry.id   65e19b2bd44a62b1fd12aeb03b68fb96
#
_cell.length_a   1.000
_cell.length_b   1.000
_cell.length_c   1.000
_cell.angle_alpha   90.00
_cell.angle_beta   90.00
_cell.angle_gamma   90.00
#
_symmetry.space_group_name_H-M   'P 1'
#
loop_
_entity.id
_entity.type
_entity.pdbx_description
1 polymer ?
#
loop_
_entity_poly.entity_id
_entity_poly.type
_entity_poly.pdbx_seq_one_letter_code
_entity_poly.pdbx_strand_id
1 'polypeptide(L)'
;MEISKIVAFKLGKEEYGLDIFHVQSIERINHTTRVPNASVFVKGVINLRGNVTPIIELKNMLGMGHTQYTENSRVIIINYGDSQLGLIVDETSDVLNVSPDCIDQAANSGFDSEYFQGIAKINGRLIILLNLDELLKELYN
;
A
#
# COMPACT_ATOMS: atom_id res chain seq x y z
N MET A 1 -8.44 16.49 -3.45
CA MET A 1 -8.86 15.12 -3.13
C MET A 1 -9.16 15.03 -1.65
N GLU A 2 -10.35 14.58 -1.32
CA GLU A 2 -10.72 14.39 0.08
C GLU A 2 -10.61 12.92 0.43
N ILE A 3 -9.73 12.63 1.38
CA ILE A 3 -9.63 11.31 1.97
C ILE A 3 -10.36 11.36 3.29
N SER A 4 -11.40 10.54 3.47
CA SER A 4 -12.18 10.52 4.69
C SER A 4 -11.83 9.35 5.61
N LYS A 5 -11.36 8.25 5.03
CA LYS A 5 -10.92 7.06 5.79
C LYS A 5 -9.71 6.46 5.13
N ILE A 6 -8.81 5.96 5.95
CA ILE A 6 -7.63 5.25 5.47
C ILE A 6 -7.53 3.90 6.14
N VAL A 7 -6.92 2.97 5.41
CA VAL A 7 -6.44 1.71 5.97
C VAL A 7 -4.99 1.93 6.34
N ALA A 8 -4.68 1.82 7.63
CA ALA A 8 -3.33 2.00 8.13
C ALA A 8 -2.59 0.66 8.16
N PHE A 9 -1.33 0.69 7.82
CA PHE A 9 -0.48 -0.50 7.82
C PHE A 9 0.97 -0.10 8.11
N LYS A 10 1.78 -1.09 8.43
CA LYS A 10 3.18 -0.86 8.76
C LYS A 10 4.10 -1.41 7.70
N LEU A 11 5.14 -0.63 7.41
CA LEU A 11 6.31 -1.06 6.66
C LEU A 11 7.52 -0.70 7.50
N GLY A 12 8.22 -1.71 8.01
CA GLY A 12 9.28 -1.48 8.98
C GLY A 12 8.72 -0.86 10.24
N LYS A 13 9.26 0.27 10.62
CA LYS A 13 8.86 0.97 11.86
C LYS A 13 7.83 2.06 11.64
N GLU A 14 7.56 2.42 10.41
CA GLU A 14 6.67 3.53 10.08
C GLU A 14 5.29 3.04 9.71
N GLU A 15 4.29 3.88 9.97
CA GLU A 15 2.92 3.63 9.53
C GLU A 15 2.64 4.38 8.24
N TYR A 16 1.90 3.70 7.36
CA TYR A 16 1.47 4.23 6.08
C TYR A 16 -0.03 4.08 5.99
N GLY A 17 -0.64 4.81 5.08
CA GLY A 17 -2.08 4.72 4.87
C GLY A 17 -2.46 4.78 3.42
N LEU A 18 -3.52 4.06 3.09
CA LEU A 18 -4.16 4.09 1.79
C LEU A 18 -5.60 4.55 1.96
N ASP A 19 -6.08 5.34 0.99
CA ASP A 19 -7.49 5.69 0.93
C ASP A 19 -8.32 4.39 0.85
N ILE A 20 -9.25 4.23 1.78
CA ILE A 20 -10.08 3.03 1.85
C ILE A 20 -10.88 2.81 0.56
N PHE A 21 -11.12 3.88 -0.20
CA PHE A 21 -11.84 3.80 -1.46
C PHE A 21 -11.18 2.80 -2.43
N HIS A 22 -9.86 2.66 -2.37
CA HIS A 22 -9.13 1.75 -3.26
C HIS A 22 -9.00 0.34 -2.70
N VAL A 23 -9.33 0.12 -1.45
CA VAL A 23 -9.09 -1.17 -0.78
C VAL A 23 -10.30 -2.07 -0.93
N GLN A 24 -10.09 -3.24 -1.52
CA GLN A 24 -11.14 -4.25 -1.63
C GLN A 24 -11.17 -5.17 -0.42
N SER A 25 -10.03 -5.68 -0.01
CA SER A 25 -9.94 -6.61 1.11
C SER A 25 -8.52 -6.69 1.63
N ILE A 26 -8.37 -7.32 2.79
CA ILE A 26 -7.07 -7.61 3.41
C ILE A 26 -7.02 -9.12 3.61
N GLU A 27 -6.00 -9.76 3.04
CA GLU A 27 -5.87 -11.21 3.03
C GLU A 27 -4.57 -11.63 3.69
N ARG A 28 -4.55 -12.85 4.19
CA ARG A 28 -3.31 -13.47 4.60
C ARG A 28 -2.52 -13.89 3.37
N ILE A 29 -1.19 -13.92 3.50
CA ILE A 29 -0.35 -14.36 2.40
C ILE A 29 -0.44 -15.89 2.31
N ASN A 30 -0.94 -16.37 1.17
CA ASN A 30 -0.98 -17.78 0.84
C ASN A 30 0.09 -18.09 -0.20
N HIS A 31 0.01 -19.27 -0.78
CA HIS A 31 0.96 -19.67 -1.81
C HIS A 31 0.97 -18.67 -2.98
N THR A 32 2.17 -18.16 -3.28
CA THR A 32 2.38 -17.23 -4.38
C THR A 32 3.12 -17.94 -5.49
N THR A 33 2.57 -17.89 -6.70
CA THR A 33 3.20 -18.47 -7.87
C THR A 33 4.05 -17.42 -8.56
N ARG A 34 5.34 -17.73 -8.73
CA ARG A 34 6.26 -16.82 -9.38
C ARG A 34 6.01 -16.79 -10.90
N VAL A 35 6.04 -15.59 -11.47
CA VAL A 35 5.86 -15.39 -12.91
C VAL A 35 7.19 -14.97 -13.52
N PRO A 36 7.75 -15.74 -14.47
CA PRO A 36 8.98 -15.34 -15.14
C PRO A 36 8.80 -14.09 -15.98
N ASN A 37 9.82 -13.26 -16.02
CA ASN A 37 9.85 -12.01 -16.81
C ASN A 37 8.82 -10.97 -16.41
N ALA A 38 8.25 -11.08 -15.23
CA ALA A 38 7.40 -10.02 -14.69
C ALA A 38 8.25 -8.83 -14.22
N SER A 39 7.59 -7.70 -13.96
CA SER A 39 8.25 -6.54 -13.37
C SER A 39 9.01 -6.94 -12.10
N VAL A 40 10.14 -6.27 -11.82
CA VAL A 40 10.95 -6.55 -10.63
C VAL A 40 10.16 -6.38 -9.33
N PHE A 41 9.08 -5.58 -9.37
CA PHE A 41 8.25 -5.33 -8.19
C PHE A 41 7.19 -6.40 -7.98
N VAL A 42 6.92 -7.23 -8.99
CA VAL A 42 5.91 -8.27 -8.89
C VAL A 42 6.55 -9.50 -8.27
N LYS A 43 6.09 -9.84 -7.06
CA LYS A 43 6.55 -11.04 -6.35
C LYS A 43 6.05 -12.31 -7.03
N GLY A 44 4.86 -12.25 -7.58
CA GLY A 44 4.20 -13.37 -8.23
C GLY A 44 2.72 -13.10 -8.34
N VAL A 45 1.95 -14.16 -8.45
CA VAL A 45 0.50 -14.08 -8.51
C VAL A 45 -0.12 -15.02 -7.50
N ILE A 46 -1.32 -14.67 -7.04
CA ILE A 46 -2.14 -15.57 -6.22
C ILE A 46 -3.48 -15.76 -6.91
N ASN A 47 -4.13 -16.87 -6.59
CA ASN A 47 -5.49 -17.10 -7.01
C ASN A 47 -6.41 -16.62 -5.89
N LEU A 48 -7.11 -15.52 -6.14
CA LEU A 48 -8.05 -14.95 -5.18
C LEU A 48 -9.45 -15.11 -5.74
N ARG A 49 -10.19 -16.05 -5.18
CA ARG A 49 -11.60 -16.32 -5.58
C ARG A 49 -11.76 -16.50 -7.09
N GLY A 50 -10.82 -17.24 -7.70
CA GLY A 50 -10.87 -17.51 -9.14
C GLY A 50 -10.19 -16.46 -10.00
N ASN A 51 -9.71 -15.36 -9.43
CA ASN A 51 -8.98 -14.32 -10.14
C ASN A 51 -7.49 -14.44 -9.89
N VAL A 52 -6.71 -14.39 -10.97
CA VAL A 52 -5.26 -14.35 -10.87
C VAL A 52 -4.85 -12.92 -10.58
N THR A 53 -4.31 -12.69 -9.38
CA THR A 53 -4.03 -11.35 -8.87
C THR A 53 -2.54 -11.16 -8.68
N PRO A 54 -1.91 -10.18 -9.36
CA PRO A 54 -0.50 -9.87 -9.15
C PRO A 54 -0.26 -9.38 -7.73
N ILE A 55 0.85 -9.80 -7.15
CA ILE A 55 1.25 -9.42 -5.80
C ILE A 55 2.53 -8.62 -5.88
N ILE A 56 2.50 -7.44 -5.29
CA ILE A 56 3.59 -6.48 -5.31
C ILE A 56 4.16 -6.35 -3.91
N GLU A 57 5.48 -6.36 -3.84
CA GLU A 57 6.19 -6.11 -2.60
C GLU A 57 6.38 -4.61 -2.44
N LEU A 58 5.52 -4.01 -1.63
CA LEU A 58 5.48 -2.56 -1.48
C LEU A 58 6.78 -1.98 -0.94
N LYS A 59 7.42 -2.65 0.00
CA LYS A 59 8.72 -2.21 0.53
C LYS A 59 9.76 -2.10 -0.57
N ASN A 60 9.75 -3.05 -1.50
CA ASN A 60 10.70 -3.03 -2.62
C ASN A 60 10.43 -1.84 -3.53
N MET A 61 9.17 -1.54 -3.81
CA MET A 61 8.82 -0.37 -4.63
C MET A 61 9.25 0.93 -4.00
N LEU A 62 9.21 1.02 -2.69
CA LEU A 62 9.58 2.24 -1.96
C LEU A 62 11.08 2.30 -1.63
N GLY A 63 11.87 1.36 -2.14
CA GLY A 63 13.31 1.35 -1.90
C GLY A 63 13.71 0.94 -0.49
N MET A 64 12.85 0.22 0.21
CA MET A 64 13.08 -0.17 1.59
C MET A 64 13.62 -1.61 1.73
N GLY A 65 13.95 -2.25 0.62
CA GLY A 65 14.39 -3.64 0.62
C GLY A 65 13.22 -4.60 0.51
N HIS A 66 13.41 -5.81 1.02
CA HIS A 66 12.40 -6.87 0.90
C HIS A 66 11.70 -7.11 2.21
N THR A 67 10.45 -7.57 2.11
CA THR A 67 9.64 -7.91 3.28
C THR A 67 10.13 -9.23 3.87
N GLN A 68 10.30 -9.24 5.20
CA GLN A 68 10.47 -10.49 5.93
C GLN A 68 9.09 -10.97 6.33
N TYR A 69 8.71 -12.13 5.84
CA TYR A 69 7.37 -12.66 6.10
C TYR A 69 7.25 -13.17 7.52
N THR A 70 6.20 -12.72 8.20
CA THR A 70 5.84 -13.18 9.54
C THR A 70 4.37 -13.54 9.54
N GLU A 71 3.88 -14.03 10.65
CA GLU A 71 2.44 -14.31 10.80
C GLU A 71 1.58 -13.04 10.72
N ASN A 72 2.19 -11.87 10.89
CA ASN A 72 1.50 -10.58 10.81
C ASN A 72 1.44 -10.02 9.39
N SER A 73 2.22 -10.55 8.48
CA SER A 73 2.26 -10.09 7.10
C SER A 73 0.90 -10.25 6.43
N ARG A 74 0.53 -9.27 5.62
CA ARG A 74 -0.79 -9.26 4.95
C ARG A 74 -0.64 -8.78 3.52
N VAL A 75 -1.64 -9.10 2.73
CA VAL A 75 -1.78 -8.58 1.37
C VAL A 75 -3.03 -7.69 1.36
N ILE A 76 -2.82 -6.43 1.01
CA ILE A 76 -3.95 -5.51 0.84
C ILE A 76 -4.35 -5.58 -0.64
N ILE A 77 -5.56 -6.06 -0.89
CA ILE A 77 -6.07 -6.17 -2.25
C ILE A 77 -6.70 -4.83 -2.62
N ILE A 78 -6.22 -4.25 -3.69
CA ILE A 78 -6.71 -2.96 -4.16
C ILE A 78 -7.29 -3.09 -5.55
N ASN A 79 -8.25 -2.20 -5.84
CA ASN A 79 -8.78 -2.01 -7.18
C ASN A 79 -8.18 -0.75 -7.76
N TYR A 80 -7.69 -0.84 -8.99
CA TYR A 80 -7.14 0.30 -9.70
C TYR A 80 -7.64 0.23 -11.14
N GLY A 81 -8.62 1.07 -11.45
CA GLY A 81 -9.34 0.95 -12.71
C GLY A 81 -10.00 -0.42 -12.78
N ASP A 82 -9.75 -1.15 -13.86
CA ASP A 82 -10.27 -2.51 -14.05
C ASP A 82 -9.33 -3.58 -13.52
N SER A 83 -8.22 -3.17 -12.94
CA SER A 83 -7.19 -4.09 -12.44
C SER A 83 -7.32 -4.33 -10.95
N GLN A 84 -6.90 -5.52 -10.53
CA GLN A 84 -6.83 -5.88 -9.12
C GLN A 84 -5.39 -6.25 -8.81
N LEU A 85 -4.88 -5.71 -7.71
CA LEU A 85 -3.50 -5.92 -7.27
C LEU A 85 -3.47 -6.23 -5.79
N GLY A 86 -2.45 -6.95 -5.36
CA GLY A 86 -2.17 -7.12 -3.95
C GLY A 86 -0.88 -6.43 -3.56
N LEU A 87 -0.92 -5.70 -2.45
CA LEU A 87 0.25 -5.05 -1.88
C LEU A 87 0.66 -5.79 -0.62
N ILE A 88 1.88 -6.31 -0.60
CA ILE A 88 2.41 -6.99 0.59
C ILE A 88 2.89 -5.94 1.57
N VAL A 89 2.40 -6.04 2.80
CA VAL A 89 2.79 -5.15 3.90
C VAL A 89 3.20 -5.99 5.11
N ASP A 90 3.95 -5.38 6.02
CA ASP A 90 4.45 -6.09 7.19
C ASP A 90 3.33 -6.40 8.18
N GLU A 91 2.36 -5.50 8.31
CA GLU A 91 1.26 -5.66 9.26
C GLU A 91 0.19 -4.63 8.91
N THR A 92 -1.08 -4.99 9.09
CA THR A 92 -2.17 -4.02 9.04
C THR A 92 -2.52 -3.59 10.45
N SER A 93 -2.86 -2.31 10.60
CA SER A 93 -3.24 -1.76 11.91
C SER A 93 -4.75 -1.64 12.00
N ASP A 94 -5.30 -0.51 11.55
CA ASP A 94 -6.70 -0.20 11.73
C ASP A 94 -7.21 0.69 10.61
N VAL A 95 -8.52 0.87 10.59
CA VAL A 95 -9.16 1.84 9.70
C VAL A 95 -9.40 3.10 10.52
N LEU A 96 -8.92 4.23 9.99
CA LEU A 96 -8.96 5.49 10.70
C LEU A 96 -9.76 6.53 9.92
N ASN A 97 -10.53 7.33 10.64
CA ASN A 97 -11.15 8.51 10.07
C ASN A 97 -10.12 9.62 9.97
N VAL A 98 -10.13 10.33 8.85
CA VAL A 98 -9.17 11.40 8.59
C VAL A 98 -9.94 12.64 8.19
N SER A 99 -9.69 13.75 8.88
CA SER A 99 -10.19 15.04 8.45
C SER A 99 -9.09 15.79 7.71
N PRO A 100 -9.44 16.69 6.78
CA PRO A 100 -8.43 17.47 6.05
C PRO A 100 -7.49 18.25 6.97
N ASP A 101 -7.97 18.64 8.15
CA ASP A 101 -7.18 19.40 9.11
C ASP A 101 -6.01 18.61 9.68
N CYS A 102 -6.09 17.28 9.66
CA CYS A 102 -5.03 16.42 10.18
C CYS A 102 -3.94 16.16 9.17
N ILE A 103 -4.07 16.62 7.93
CA ILE A 103 -3.14 16.25 6.87
C ILE A 103 -2.22 17.41 6.54
N ASP A 104 -0.90 17.17 6.70
CA ASP A 104 0.11 18.07 6.15
C ASP A 104 0.44 17.59 4.75
N GLN A 105 0.34 18.48 3.78
CA GLN A 105 0.64 18.14 2.39
C GLN A 105 2.12 17.81 2.22
N ALA A 106 2.44 16.92 1.30
CA ALA A 106 3.81 16.51 1.05
C ALA A 106 4.71 17.70 0.71
N ALA A 107 4.21 18.64 -0.08
CA ALA A 107 4.95 19.84 -0.47
C ALA A 107 5.34 20.70 0.71
N ASN A 108 4.52 20.72 1.77
CA ASN A 108 4.75 21.54 2.96
C ASN A 108 5.57 20.80 4.01
N SER A 109 5.70 19.50 3.90
CA SER A 109 6.37 18.68 4.90
C SER A 109 7.84 18.41 4.60
N GLY A 110 8.34 18.93 3.48
CA GLY A 110 9.72 18.69 3.08
C GLY A 110 9.98 17.32 2.47
N PHE A 111 8.93 16.56 2.20
CA PHE A 111 9.07 15.30 1.47
C PHE A 111 9.32 15.58 0.01
N ASP A 112 10.25 14.83 -0.55
CA ASP A 112 10.64 14.96 -1.92
C ASP A 112 10.24 13.75 -2.73
N SER A 113 9.19 13.05 -2.29
CA SER A 113 8.72 11.86 -2.98
C SER A 113 7.34 12.09 -3.58
N GLU A 114 7.21 11.77 -4.85
CA GLU A 114 5.93 11.82 -5.55
C GLU A 114 4.98 10.71 -5.09
N TYR A 115 5.49 9.68 -4.41
CA TYR A 115 4.67 8.56 -3.94
C TYR A 115 3.86 8.90 -2.69
N PHE A 116 4.09 10.04 -2.08
CA PHE A 116 3.42 10.43 -0.84
C PHE A 116 2.55 11.66 -1.07
N GLN A 117 1.32 11.60 -0.56
CA GLN A 117 0.39 12.74 -0.63
C GLN A 117 0.56 13.69 0.55
N GLY A 118 1.00 13.19 1.67
CA GLY A 118 1.14 13.97 2.88
C GLY A 118 1.30 13.08 4.09
N ILE A 119 1.22 13.70 5.26
CA ILE A 119 1.26 12.97 6.54
C ILE A 119 -0.01 13.28 7.30
N ALA A 120 -0.73 12.26 7.73
CA ALA A 120 -1.86 12.40 8.62
C ALA A 120 -1.38 12.33 10.07
N LYS A 121 -1.81 13.28 10.88
CA LYS A 121 -1.53 13.30 12.31
C LYS A 121 -2.81 12.92 13.04
N ILE A 122 -2.84 11.72 13.60
CA ILE A 122 -4.04 11.19 14.23
C ILE A 122 -3.67 10.57 15.56
N ASN A 123 -4.22 11.13 16.66
CA ASN A 123 -4.00 10.60 18.00
C ASN A 123 -2.53 10.39 18.36
N GLY A 124 -1.68 11.35 17.98
CA GLY A 124 -0.24 11.28 18.23
C GLY A 124 0.52 10.40 17.27
N ARG A 125 -0.17 9.78 16.30
CA ARG A 125 0.46 8.93 15.28
C ARG A 125 0.72 9.74 14.03
N LEU A 126 1.84 9.46 13.38
CA LEU A 126 2.15 10.03 12.07
C LEU A 126 1.99 8.92 11.04
N ILE A 127 1.10 9.13 10.08
CA ILE A 127 0.77 8.13 9.07
C ILE A 127 1.06 8.73 7.70
N ILE A 128 1.96 8.12 6.96
CA ILE A 128 2.38 8.58 5.65
C ILE A 128 1.36 8.13 4.62
N LEU A 129 0.70 9.08 3.97
CA LEU A 129 -0.34 8.78 2.99
C LEU A 129 0.29 8.51 1.63
N LEU A 130 0.01 7.34 1.08
CA LEU A 130 0.55 6.94 -0.22
C LEU A 130 -0.32 7.49 -1.35
N ASN A 131 0.35 7.95 -2.40
CA ASN A 131 -0.29 8.32 -3.64
C ASN A 131 -0.29 7.09 -4.55
N LEU A 132 -1.40 6.38 -4.57
CA LEU A 132 -1.51 5.13 -5.28
C LEU A 132 -1.33 5.31 -6.79
N ASP A 133 -1.87 6.40 -7.35
CA ASP A 133 -1.74 6.68 -8.78
C ASP A 133 -0.27 6.80 -9.20
N GLU A 134 0.50 7.56 -8.45
CA GLU A 134 1.92 7.75 -8.76
C GLU A 134 2.71 6.45 -8.56
N LEU A 135 2.37 5.70 -7.52
CA LEU A 135 3.03 4.44 -7.24
C LEU A 135 2.82 3.44 -8.37
N LEU A 136 1.60 3.34 -8.86
CA LEU A 136 1.25 2.34 -9.88
C LEU A 136 1.71 2.72 -11.28
N LYS A 137 2.06 3.99 -11.53
CA LYS A 137 2.67 4.38 -12.80
C LYS A 137 3.96 3.61 -13.06
N GLU A 138 4.71 3.29 -12.01
CA GLU A 138 5.94 2.51 -12.14
C GLU A 138 5.69 1.11 -12.65
N LEU A 139 4.50 0.55 -12.40
CA LEU A 139 4.16 -0.79 -12.82
C LEU A 139 3.65 -0.86 -14.25
N TYR A 140 2.95 0.16 -14.69
CA TYR A 140 2.22 0.13 -15.96
C TYR A 140 2.89 0.94 -17.07
N ASN A 141 4.04 1.50 -16.79
CA ASN A 141 4.82 2.23 -17.81
C ASN A 141 5.98 1.39 -18.34
#